data_0bb73556e48996c24c79f1440a341349
#
_entry.id   0bb73556e48996c24c79f1440a341349
#
_cell.length_a   1.000
_cell.length_b   1.000
_cell.length_c   1.000
_cell.angle_alpha   90.00
_cell.angle_beta   90.00
_cell.angle_gamma   90.00
#
_symmetry.space_group_name_H-M   'P 1'
#
loop_
_entity.id
_entity.type
_entity.pdbx_description
1 polymer ?
#
loop_
_entity_poly.entity_id
_entity_poly.type
_entity_poly.pdbx_seq_one_letter_code
_entity_poly.pdbx_strand_id
1 'polypeptide(L)'
;MAKFKPRTTRPEKGNKYYIRQVSGGWNGAVQGKPKDKYCDVLSNCVGYANGRFNEICGENKCKYQLICNAENFVEKAKSYGLKTSSKPQVGAIMCWQKGSTLGSRDGAGHVAIVEKVISNTEVITSESGYGCTKPFWNQNRKKGKGNWGMSSPYKFRCFILNPTKFETTLPTTEKNEIKIDGVWGKDTTLALQKVFKLKSTGVIKGQVSSCKPYLSSIQKSTWEFTTKPTSTGDLTIRNLQAILLVPMDGLIGYDTIVALQKSLKKNKYYSGTINGKLNKETVKAFQKWVNNKLN
;
A
#
# COMPACT_ATOMS: atom_id res chain seq x y z
N MET A 1 15.24 -6.69 14.34
CA MET A 1 13.82 -7.08 14.45
C MET A 1 13.56 -8.24 13.50
N ALA A 2 12.64 -9.17 13.81
CA ALA A 2 12.36 -10.29 12.91
C ALA A 2 11.64 -9.85 11.64
N LYS A 3 11.99 -10.46 10.50
CA LYS A 3 11.31 -10.19 9.22
C LYS A 3 9.95 -10.89 9.21
N PHE A 4 8.88 -10.16 8.90
CA PHE A 4 7.55 -10.75 8.76
C PHE A 4 7.52 -11.75 7.60
N LYS A 5 6.99 -12.95 7.85
CA LYS A 5 6.82 -14.00 6.83
C LYS A 5 5.33 -14.14 6.47
N PRO A 6 4.90 -13.65 5.30
CA PRO A 6 3.53 -13.77 4.86
C PRO A 6 3.12 -15.23 4.66
N ARG A 7 1.88 -15.55 5.00
CA ARG A 7 1.29 -16.85 4.73
C ARG A 7 0.55 -16.85 3.39
N THR A 8 1.02 -17.66 2.46
CA THR A 8 0.45 -17.80 1.11
C THR A 8 -0.23 -19.15 0.88
N THR A 9 -0.02 -20.10 1.79
CA THR A 9 -0.60 -21.44 1.77
C THR A 9 -1.30 -21.71 3.09
N ARG A 10 -2.26 -22.63 3.09
CA ARG A 10 -2.91 -23.03 4.35
C ARG A 10 -1.92 -23.68 5.31
N PRO A 11 -2.20 -23.58 6.62
CA PRO A 11 -1.40 -24.28 7.63
C PRO A 11 -1.40 -25.80 7.42
N GLU A 12 -0.31 -26.42 7.77
CA GLU A 12 -0.15 -27.87 7.75
C GLU A 12 -1.01 -28.52 8.84
N LYS A 13 -1.47 -29.76 8.58
CA LYS A 13 -2.14 -30.56 9.60
C LYS A 13 -1.20 -30.76 10.81
N GLY A 14 -1.75 -30.61 12.01
CA GLY A 14 -0.97 -30.69 13.26
C GLY A 14 -0.33 -29.37 13.68
N ASN A 15 -0.57 -28.28 12.98
CA ASN A 15 -0.08 -26.96 13.40
C ASN A 15 -0.74 -26.55 14.72
N LYS A 16 0.07 -26.41 15.75
CA LYS A 16 -0.36 -26.18 17.14
C LYS A 16 -1.22 -24.95 17.37
N TYR A 17 -1.09 -23.93 16.53
CA TYR A 17 -1.82 -22.67 16.70
C TYR A 17 -3.27 -22.77 16.25
N TYR A 18 -3.58 -23.62 15.29
CA TYR A 18 -4.92 -23.74 14.70
C TYR A 18 -5.75 -24.78 15.39
N ILE A 19 -5.26 -25.99 15.56
CA ILE A 19 -6.00 -27.10 16.20
C ILE A 19 -6.42 -26.73 17.63
N ARG A 20 -5.52 -26.16 18.42
CA ARG A 20 -5.79 -25.79 19.82
C ARG A 20 -6.76 -24.63 19.95
N GLN A 21 -6.86 -23.79 18.94
CA GLN A 21 -7.72 -22.61 18.95
C GLN A 21 -9.18 -22.95 18.73
N VAL A 22 -9.47 -24.11 18.19
CA VAL A 22 -10.83 -24.50 17.83
C VAL A 22 -11.45 -25.55 18.76
N SER A 23 -10.75 -25.93 19.80
CA SER A 23 -11.32 -26.78 20.85
C SER A 23 -12.35 -26.04 21.70
N GLY A 24 -13.29 -26.75 22.29
CA GLY A 24 -14.18 -26.21 23.29
C GLY A 24 -15.33 -25.32 22.79
N GLY A 25 -16.13 -25.76 21.88
CA GLY A 25 -17.38 -25.11 21.47
C GLY A 25 -17.30 -24.29 20.20
N TRP A 26 -16.18 -23.64 19.90
CA TRP A 26 -16.00 -22.88 18.67
C TRP A 26 -15.95 -23.78 17.43
N ASN A 27 -15.55 -25.00 17.58
CA ASN A 27 -15.59 -25.99 16.52
C ASN A 27 -17.00 -26.23 15.98
N GLY A 28 -17.99 -26.07 16.81
CA GLY A 28 -19.37 -26.15 16.38
C GLY A 28 -19.69 -25.21 15.23
N ALA A 29 -19.09 -24.01 15.23
CA ALA A 29 -19.25 -23.02 14.18
C ALA A 29 -18.72 -23.47 12.81
N VAL A 30 -17.87 -24.49 12.78
CA VAL A 30 -17.24 -25.01 11.56
C VAL A 30 -17.66 -26.43 11.25
N GLN A 31 -18.52 -27.01 12.06
CA GLN A 31 -19.13 -28.29 11.75
C GLN A 31 -19.82 -28.22 10.40
N GLY A 32 -19.77 -29.31 9.67
CA GLY A 32 -20.31 -29.38 8.32
C GLY A 32 -19.43 -28.79 7.23
N LYS A 33 -18.23 -28.36 7.56
CA LYS A 33 -17.23 -28.01 6.57
C LYS A 33 -16.87 -29.19 5.68
N PRO A 34 -16.48 -28.89 4.44
CA PRO A 34 -15.96 -29.92 3.57
C PRO A 34 -14.90 -30.72 4.31
N LYS A 35 -15.07 -32.01 4.33
CA LYS A 35 -14.12 -32.94 4.95
C LYS A 35 -12.91 -33.06 4.04
N ASP A 36 -11.99 -32.16 4.19
CA ASP A 36 -10.65 -32.36 3.61
C ASP A 36 -9.68 -32.86 4.69
N LYS A 37 -8.53 -33.31 4.25
CA LYS A 37 -7.49 -33.85 5.16
C LYS A 37 -6.95 -32.84 6.19
N TYR A 38 -7.34 -31.58 6.10
CA TYR A 38 -6.87 -30.48 6.96
C TYR A 38 -8.01 -29.76 7.67
N CYS A 39 -9.23 -30.27 7.62
CA CYS A 39 -10.41 -29.63 8.22
C CYS A 39 -10.30 -29.42 9.73
N ASP A 40 -9.41 -30.13 10.39
CA ASP A 40 -9.05 -30.01 11.80
C ASP A 40 -8.11 -28.82 12.09
N VAL A 41 -7.52 -28.21 11.08
CA VAL A 41 -6.58 -27.09 11.22
C VAL A 41 -7.28 -25.74 11.09
N LEU A 42 -8.23 -25.62 10.17
CA LEU A 42 -8.97 -24.40 9.90
C LEU A 42 -10.42 -24.59 10.28
N SER A 43 -10.90 -23.80 11.21
CA SER A 43 -12.27 -23.91 11.68
C SER A 43 -13.23 -22.93 10.98
N ASN A 44 -12.87 -21.68 10.89
CA ASN A 44 -13.59 -20.61 10.23
C ASN A 44 -12.75 -19.34 10.26
N CYS A 45 -13.31 -18.17 9.91
CA CYS A 45 -12.57 -16.90 9.98
C CYS A 45 -12.00 -16.63 11.37
N VAL A 46 -12.76 -16.92 12.42
CA VAL A 46 -12.38 -16.72 13.83
C VAL A 46 -11.20 -17.62 14.22
N GLY A 47 -11.34 -18.94 14.03
CA GLY A 47 -10.31 -19.90 14.39
C GLY A 47 -9.01 -19.66 13.62
N TYR A 48 -9.15 -19.38 12.30
CA TYR A 48 -7.99 -19.06 11.48
C TYR A 48 -7.29 -17.75 11.94
N ALA A 49 -8.04 -16.66 12.07
CA ALA A 49 -7.45 -15.37 12.44
C ALA A 49 -6.81 -15.41 13.83
N ASN A 50 -7.45 -16.08 14.80
CA ASN A 50 -6.88 -16.25 16.12
C ASN A 50 -5.59 -17.11 16.07
N GLY A 51 -5.61 -18.21 15.34
CA GLY A 51 -4.43 -19.07 15.17
C GLY A 51 -3.27 -18.32 14.51
N ARG A 52 -3.52 -17.65 13.38
CA ARG A 52 -2.49 -16.89 12.67
C ARG A 52 -1.91 -15.74 13.49
N PHE A 53 -2.76 -15.05 14.23
CA PHE A 53 -2.33 -13.95 15.11
C PHE A 53 -1.35 -14.43 16.19
N ASN A 54 -1.63 -15.58 16.83
CA ASN A 54 -0.75 -16.19 17.82
C ASN A 54 0.51 -16.80 17.19
N GLU A 55 0.40 -17.40 15.99
CA GLU A 55 1.56 -17.90 15.23
C GLU A 55 2.53 -16.75 14.91
N ILE A 56 2.02 -15.59 14.53
CA ILE A 56 2.80 -14.38 14.29
C ILE A 56 3.51 -13.90 15.56
N CYS A 57 2.89 -14.02 16.72
CA CYS A 57 3.51 -13.71 18.00
C CYS A 57 4.69 -14.65 18.32
N GLY A 58 4.75 -15.84 17.70
CA GLY A 58 5.89 -16.75 17.80
C GLY A 58 6.05 -17.44 19.17
N GLU A 59 5.09 -17.29 20.06
CA GLU A 59 5.14 -17.87 21.39
C GLU A 59 4.69 -19.34 21.37
N ASN A 60 5.29 -20.13 22.24
CA ASN A 60 4.92 -21.54 22.40
C ASN A 60 3.50 -21.76 22.92
N LYS A 61 2.86 -20.72 23.44
CA LYS A 61 1.50 -20.71 23.97
C LYS A 61 0.66 -19.68 23.25
N CYS A 62 -0.55 -20.05 22.90
CA CYS A 62 -1.52 -19.12 22.36
C CYS A 62 -1.96 -18.14 23.46
N LYS A 63 -1.29 -17.02 23.52
CA LYS A 63 -1.50 -15.99 24.55
C LYS A 63 -2.84 -15.30 24.42
N TYR A 64 -3.26 -15.05 23.19
CA TYR A 64 -4.46 -14.28 22.90
C TYR A 64 -5.59 -15.24 22.49
N GLN A 65 -6.59 -15.37 23.35
CA GLN A 65 -7.76 -16.23 23.12
C GLN A 65 -8.91 -15.37 22.59
N LEU A 66 -8.84 -15.01 21.29
CA LEU A 66 -9.90 -14.23 20.63
C LEU A 66 -11.04 -15.15 20.21
N ILE A 67 -11.63 -15.86 21.20
CA ILE A 67 -12.69 -16.85 20.99
C ILE A 67 -14.04 -16.18 21.24
N CYS A 68 -14.57 -15.56 20.21
CA CYS A 68 -15.87 -14.89 20.19
C CYS A 68 -16.32 -14.71 18.72
N ASN A 69 -17.54 -14.24 18.49
CA ASN A 69 -17.95 -13.84 17.15
C ASN A 69 -16.96 -12.83 16.56
N ALA A 70 -16.70 -12.91 15.26
CA ALA A 70 -15.68 -12.10 14.59
C ALA A 70 -15.84 -10.59 14.86
N GLU A 71 -17.06 -10.10 14.88
CA GLU A 71 -17.38 -8.69 15.13
C GLU A 71 -17.04 -8.23 16.55
N ASN A 72 -16.94 -9.16 17.52
CA ASN A 72 -16.59 -8.88 18.92
C ASN A 72 -15.07 -8.99 19.18
N PHE A 73 -14.27 -9.27 18.15
CA PHE A 73 -12.81 -9.35 18.29
C PHE A 73 -12.19 -8.07 18.82
N VAL A 74 -12.75 -6.91 18.49
CA VAL A 74 -12.24 -5.62 18.94
C VAL A 74 -12.34 -5.48 20.46
N GLU A 75 -13.48 -5.80 21.04
CA GLU A 75 -13.72 -5.76 22.48
C GLU A 75 -12.86 -6.79 23.22
N LYS A 76 -12.83 -8.00 22.67
CA LYS A 76 -12.00 -9.07 23.22
C LYS A 76 -10.51 -8.74 23.14
N ALA A 77 -10.05 -8.15 22.06
CA ALA A 77 -8.66 -7.70 21.90
C ALA A 77 -8.29 -6.60 22.91
N LYS A 78 -9.20 -5.65 23.14
CA LYS A 78 -9.02 -4.61 24.16
C LYS A 78 -8.86 -5.19 25.56
N SER A 79 -9.58 -6.26 25.89
CA SER A 79 -9.43 -6.92 27.21
C SER A 79 -8.05 -7.55 27.41
N TYR A 80 -7.30 -7.79 26.34
CA TYR A 80 -5.89 -8.20 26.37
C TYR A 80 -4.91 -7.03 26.25
N GLY A 81 -5.37 -5.79 26.25
CA GLY A 81 -4.52 -4.61 26.07
C GLY A 81 -4.00 -4.42 24.63
N LEU A 82 -4.56 -5.12 23.66
CA LEU A 82 -4.16 -4.98 22.25
C LEU A 82 -4.65 -3.63 21.69
N LYS A 83 -3.77 -2.97 20.95
CA LYS A 83 -4.06 -1.70 20.29
C LYS A 83 -4.84 -1.90 18.99
N THR A 84 -5.64 -0.91 18.64
CA THR A 84 -6.35 -0.83 17.37
C THR A 84 -5.86 0.34 16.53
N SER A 85 -6.08 0.28 15.22
CA SER A 85 -5.68 1.32 14.27
C SER A 85 -6.69 1.43 13.13
N SER A 86 -6.78 2.61 12.52
CA SER A 86 -7.46 2.82 11.24
C SER A 86 -6.52 2.57 10.03
N LYS A 87 -5.21 2.44 10.30
CA LYS A 87 -4.18 2.16 9.28
C LYS A 87 -3.77 0.69 9.32
N PRO A 88 -3.55 0.05 8.16
CA PRO A 88 -3.13 -1.34 8.10
C PRO A 88 -1.70 -1.54 8.62
N GLN A 89 -1.47 -2.71 9.23
CA GLN A 89 -0.15 -3.19 9.63
C GLN A 89 -0.06 -4.68 9.33
N VAL A 90 1.10 -5.18 8.93
CA VAL A 90 1.31 -6.62 8.74
C VAL A 90 1.06 -7.38 10.05
N GLY A 91 0.43 -8.53 9.95
CA GLY A 91 0.06 -9.33 11.11
C GLY A 91 -1.17 -8.84 11.87
N ALA A 92 -1.75 -7.68 11.53
CA ALA A 92 -2.96 -7.18 12.15
C ALA A 92 -4.19 -7.99 11.72
N ILE A 93 -5.19 -8.07 12.61
CA ILE A 93 -6.51 -8.60 12.26
C ILE A 93 -7.36 -7.45 11.72
N MET A 94 -7.91 -7.62 10.53
CA MET A 94 -9.02 -6.81 10.01
C MET A 94 -10.33 -7.31 10.60
N CYS A 95 -11.16 -6.42 11.13
CA CYS A 95 -12.41 -6.78 11.77
C CYS A 95 -13.59 -6.06 11.11
N TRP A 96 -14.63 -6.83 10.75
CA TRP A 96 -15.90 -6.33 10.24
C TRP A 96 -17.06 -6.81 11.11
N GLN A 97 -17.97 -5.88 11.40
CA GLN A 97 -19.29 -6.14 11.89
C GLN A 97 -20.20 -6.51 10.74
N LYS A 98 -21.18 -7.37 10.93
CA LYS A 98 -22.27 -7.62 9.99
C LYS A 98 -23.55 -6.99 10.51
N GLY A 99 -24.19 -6.16 9.68
CA GLY A 99 -25.42 -5.49 10.07
C GLY A 99 -25.24 -4.35 11.06
N SER A 100 -26.22 -4.12 11.92
CA SER A 100 -26.30 -2.98 12.85
C SER A 100 -25.97 -3.32 14.28
N THR A 101 -25.98 -4.60 14.67
CA THR A 101 -25.76 -5.05 16.04
C THR A 101 -24.42 -5.78 16.18
N LEU A 102 -23.83 -5.73 17.38
CA LEU A 102 -22.66 -6.53 17.76
C LEU A 102 -23.14 -7.82 18.43
N GLY A 103 -23.78 -8.67 17.66
CA GLY A 103 -24.29 -9.94 18.16
C GLY A 103 -24.62 -10.89 17.02
N SER A 104 -25.10 -12.07 17.37
CA SER A 104 -25.43 -13.11 16.37
C SER A 104 -26.78 -12.91 15.68
N ARG A 105 -27.53 -11.85 15.99
CA ARG A 105 -28.88 -11.63 15.42
C ARG A 105 -28.87 -11.37 13.92
N ASP A 106 -27.90 -10.58 13.45
CA ASP A 106 -27.72 -10.21 12.03
C ASP A 106 -26.44 -10.80 11.43
N GLY A 107 -25.77 -11.67 12.17
CA GLY A 107 -24.58 -12.42 11.77
C GLY A 107 -23.41 -12.21 12.72
N ALA A 108 -22.32 -12.94 12.45
CA ALA A 108 -21.16 -12.98 13.35
C ALA A 108 -20.00 -12.10 12.90
N GLY A 109 -20.16 -11.33 11.84
CA GLY A 109 -19.11 -10.52 11.25
C GLY A 109 -18.05 -11.34 10.47
N HIS A 110 -16.91 -10.71 10.21
CA HIS A 110 -15.77 -11.36 9.56
C HIS A 110 -14.46 -10.82 10.09
N VAL A 111 -13.42 -11.64 10.06
CA VAL A 111 -12.04 -11.27 10.39
C VAL A 111 -11.07 -11.88 9.37
N ALA A 112 -10.00 -11.15 9.10
CA ALA A 112 -8.92 -11.54 8.20
C ALA A 112 -7.57 -11.11 8.76
N ILE A 113 -6.48 -11.75 8.33
CA ILE A 113 -5.11 -11.35 8.73
C ILE A 113 -4.45 -10.57 7.58
N VAL A 114 -3.82 -9.45 7.89
CA VAL A 114 -3.01 -8.68 6.96
C VAL A 114 -1.66 -9.37 6.77
N GLU A 115 -1.44 -9.94 5.60
CA GLU A 115 -0.17 -10.62 5.25
C GLU A 115 0.81 -9.70 4.52
N LYS A 116 0.30 -8.67 3.82
CA LYS A 116 1.11 -7.66 3.16
C LYS A 116 0.36 -6.33 3.11
N VAL A 117 1.03 -5.25 3.43
CA VAL A 117 0.53 -3.89 3.21
C VAL A 117 1.12 -3.40 1.90
N ILE A 118 0.27 -3.08 0.92
CA ILE A 118 0.66 -2.48 -0.36
C ILE A 118 0.67 -0.97 -0.23
N SER A 119 -0.38 -0.43 0.43
CA SER A 119 -0.52 1.00 0.74
C SER A 119 -1.46 1.20 1.93
N ASN A 120 -1.69 2.44 2.36
CA ASN A 120 -2.70 2.75 3.38
C ASN A 120 -4.15 2.41 2.94
N THR A 121 -4.35 2.08 1.67
CA THR A 121 -5.66 1.78 1.08
C THR A 121 -5.74 0.41 0.41
N GLU A 122 -4.65 -0.38 0.47
CA GLU A 122 -4.58 -1.69 -0.19
C GLU A 122 -3.71 -2.68 0.59
N VAL A 123 -4.24 -3.88 0.83
CA VAL A 123 -3.55 -4.96 1.55
C VAL A 123 -3.81 -6.31 0.90
N ILE A 124 -2.90 -7.27 1.10
CA ILE A 124 -3.17 -8.68 0.88
C ILE A 124 -3.48 -9.32 2.24
N THR A 125 -4.58 -10.04 2.30
CA THR A 125 -4.99 -10.79 3.49
C THR A 125 -4.86 -12.30 3.28
N SER A 126 -4.84 -13.02 4.38
CA SER A 126 -5.14 -14.44 4.44
C SER A 126 -6.40 -14.67 5.26
N GLU A 127 -7.25 -15.56 4.80
CA GLU A 127 -8.62 -15.71 5.29
C GLU A 127 -9.09 -17.15 5.32
N SER A 128 -10.09 -17.40 6.16
CA SER A 128 -10.91 -18.57 6.19
C SER A 128 -12.38 -18.16 6.40
N GLY A 129 -13.33 -19.05 6.23
CA GLY A 129 -14.75 -18.70 6.36
C GLY A 129 -15.61 -19.86 6.84
N TYR A 130 -16.72 -19.50 7.48
CA TYR A 130 -17.76 -20.46 7.85
C TYR A 130 -18.57 -20.87 6.62
N GLY A 131 -18.82 -22.17 6.42
CA GLY A 131 -19.58 -22.67 5.28
C GLY A 131 -18.87 -22.57 3.93
N CYS A 132 -17.59 -22.12 3.89
CA CYS A 132 -16.86 -21.98 2.65
C CYS A 132 -16.34 -23.32 2.14
N THR A 133 -16.43 -23.54 0.83
CA THR A 133 -15.82 -24.71 0.18
C THR A 133 -14.30 -24.65 0.19
N LYS A 134 -13.75 -23.42 0.19
CA LYS A 134 -12.32 -23.16 0.40
C LYS A 134 -12.05 -22.81 1.85
N PRO A 135 -11.32 -23.65 2.62
CA PRO A 135 -11.01 -23.36 4.02
C PRO A 135 -9.93 -22.31 4.20
N PHE A 136 -9.24 -21.91 3.16
CA PHE A 136 -8.19 -20.92 3.14
C PHE A 136 -8.07 -20.25 1.78
N TRP A 137 -7.85 -18.90 1.78
CA TRP A 137 -7.50 -18.14 0.57
C TRP A 137 -6.73 -16.88 0.92
N ASN A 138 -6.02 -16.32 -0.06
CA ASN A 138 -5.50 -14.96 0.00
C ASN A 138 -6.42 -14.02 -0.78
N GLN A 139 -6.60 -12.81 -0.30
CA GLN A 139 -7.46 -11.79 -0.89
C GLN A 139 -6.73 -10.48 -1.00
N ASN A 140 -6.84 -9.82 -2.15
CA ASN A 140 -6.49 -8.41 -2.29
C ASN A 140 -7.69 -7.57 -1.81
N ARG A 141 -7.48 -6.78 -0.77
CA ARG A 141 -8.51 -5.92 -0.20
C ARG A 141 -8.15 -4.45 -0.39
N LYS A 142 -9.05 -3.73 -1.07
CA LYS A 142 -8.94 -2.29 -1.30
C LYS A 142 -9.94 -1.55 -0.41
N LYS A 143 -9.48 -0.45 0.21
CA LYS A 143 -10.29 0.34 1.14
C LYS A 143 -11.60 0.82 0.51
N GLY A 144 -11.56 1.30 -0.75
CA GLY A 144 -12.73 1.81 -1.44
C GLY A 144 -13.43 2.91 -0.62
N LYS A 145 -14.75 2.79 -0.47
CA LYS A 145 -15.58 3.67 0.39
C LYS A 145 -15.42 3.40 1.90
N GLY A 146 -14.32 2.76 2.32
CA GLY A 146 -14.01 2.48 3.74
C GLY A 146 -14.22 1.06 4.19
N ASN A 147 -14.84 0.20 3.37
CA ASN A 147 -15.26 -1.15 3.78
C ASN A 147 -14.33 -2.30 3.32
N TRP A 148 -13.21 -1.98 2.74
CA TRP A 148 -12.15 -2.94 2.37
C TRP A 148 -12.63 -4.13 1.52
N GLY A 149 -13.51 -3.84 0.54
CA GLY A 149 -14.00 -4.82 -0.42
C GLY A 149 -15.08 -5.76 0.11
N MET A 150 -15.59 -5.55 1.31
CA MET A 150 -16.77 -6.26 1.79
C MET A 150 -18.05 -5.53 1.32
N SER A 151 -19.02 -6.30 0.86
CA SER A 151 -20.35 -5.78 0.48
C SER A 151 -21.23 -5.52 1.72
N SER A 152 -22.30 -4.75 1.52
CA SER A 152 -23.37 -4.65 2.53
C SER A 152 -23.91 -6.04 2.88
N PRO A 153 -24.26 -6.33 4.15
CA PRO A 153 -24.33 -5.39 5.29
C PRO A 153 -23.07 -5.32 6.15
N TYR A 154 -21.91 -5.79 5.67
CA TYR A 154 -20.68 -5.71 6.43
C TYR A 154 -20.19 -4.26 6.58
N LYS A 155 -19.64 -3.92 7.76
CA LYS A 155 -19.06 -2.61 8.08
C LYS A 155 -17.67 -2.81 8.70
N PHE A 156 -16.65 -2.25 8.09
CA PHE A 156 -15.29 -2.32 8.62
C PHE A 156 -15.20 -1.56 9.95
N ARG A 157 -14.62 -2.17 10.97
CA ARG A 157 -14.43 -1.58 12.29
C ARG A 157 -13.02 -0.98 12.45
N CYS A 158 -12.00 -1.83 12.41
CA CYS A 158 -10.61 -1.42 12.58
C CYS A 158 -9.64 -2.56 12.26
N PHE A 159 -8.36 -2.25 12.36
CA PHE A 159 -7.26 -3.22 12.48
C PHE A 159 -6.93 -3.42 13.96
N ILE A 160 -6.87 -4.67 14.42
CA ILE A 160 -6.34 -5.04 15.73
C ILE A 160 -4.86 -5.33 15.52
N LEU A 161 -3.98 -4.56 16.17
CA LEU A 161 -2.55 -4.62 15.92
C LEU A 161 -1.91 -5.83 16.61
N ASN A 162 -1.06 -6.55 15.88
CA ASN A 162 -0.22 -7.58 16.48
C ASN A 162 0.88 -6.91 17.31
N PRO A 163 1.13 -7.33 18.55
CA PRO A 163 2.14 -6.72 19.41
C PRO A 163 3.58 -7.02 18.97
N THR A 164 3.77 -8.03 18.10
CA THR A 164 5.10 -8.40 17.58
C THR A 164 5.60 -7.27 16.68
N LYS A 165 6.77 -6.75 17.03
CA LYS A 165 7.47 -5.77 16.20
C LYS A 165 8.24 -6.51 15.13
N PHE A 166 7.77 -6.42 13.92
CA PHE A 166 8.55 -6.80 12.76
C PHE A 166 9.44 -5.64 12.31
N GLU A 167 10.54 -5.96 11.63
CA GLU A 167 11.09 -4.98 10.71
C GLU A 167 9.92 -4.59 9.83
N THR A 168 9.44 -3.39 10.01
CA THR A 168 8.46 -2.83 9.11
C THR A 168 9.14 -2.73 7.75
N THR A 169 9.07 -3.82 6.98
CA THR A 169 8.85 -3.68 5.57
C THR A 169 7.35 -3.40 5.38
N LEU A 170 6.83 -2.42 6.10
CA LEU A 170 6.03 -1.46 5.39
C LEU A 170 6.93 -1.16 4.19
N PRO A 171 6.46 -1.16 2.96
CA PRO A 171 6.83 -0.01 2.22
C PRO A 171 6.54 1.05 3.28
N THR A 172 7.58 1.56 3.98
CA THR A 172 7.45 2.88 4.51
C THR A 172 6.50 3.46 3.50
N THR A 173 5.35 4.03 3.90
CA THR A 173 5.00 5.14 3.10
C THR A 173 6.33 5.92 3.08
N GLU A 174 7.27 5.48 2.23
CA GLU A 174 7.89 6.43 1.43
C GLU A 174 6.65 7.13 0.99
N LYS A 175 6.39 8.25 1.63
CA LYS A 175 5.60 9.27 1.01
C LYS A 175 6.14 9.15 -0.37
N ASN A 176 5.32 8.65 -1.34
CA ASN A 176 5.80 8.60 -2.72
C ASN A 176 6.30 10.00 -3.10
N GLU A 177 6.40 10.84 -2.11
CA GLU A 177 6.87 12.18 -2.05
C GLU A 177 8.38 12.19 -2.01
N ILE A 178 8.94 12.59 -3.10
CA ILE A 178 10.34 12.97 -3.16
C ILE A 178 10.57 14.21 -2.28
N LYS A 179 11.79 14.34 -1.79
CA LYS A 179 12.23 15.54 -1.07
C LYS A 179 12.05 16.77 -1.96
N ILE A 180 11.46 17.83 -1.41
CA ILE A 180 11.31 19.12 -2.09
C ILE A 180 12.57 19.95 -1.81
N ASP A 181 13.68 19.60 -2.43
CA ASP A 181 14.97 20.24 -2.25
C ASP A 181 15.28 21.32 -3.30
N GLY A 182 14.53 21.30 -4.41
CA GLY A 182 14.71 22.20 -5.53
C GLY A 182 15.83 21.77 -6.48
N VAL A 183 16.22 20.50 -6.47
CA VAL A 183 17.16 19.93 -7.42
C VAL A 183 16.47 18.82 -8.21
N TRP A 184 16.42 18.94 -9.54
CA TRP A 184 15.93 17.83 -10.36
C TRP A 184 17.04 16.78 -10.52
N GLY A 185 17.09 15.86 -9.58
CA GLY A 185 18.00 14.74 -9.55
C GLY A 185 17.32 13.40 -9.87
N LYS A 186 18.02 12.32 -9.49
CA LYS A 186 17.58 10.94 -9.70
C LYS A 186 16.18 10.69 -9.14
N ASP A 187 15.90 11.13 -7.91
CA ASP A 187 14.63 10.85 -7.23
C ASP A 187 13.46 11.56 -7.93
N THR A 188 13.65 12.82 -8.36
CA THR A 188 12.63 13.55 -9.14
C THR A 188 12.35 12.86 -10.47
N THR A 189 13.41 12.37 -11.16
CA THR A 189 13.25 11.63 -12.41
C THR A 189 12.53 10.29 -12.21
N LEU A 190 12.92 9.49 -11.21
CA LEU A 190 12.28 8.22 -10.89
C LEU A 190 10.78 8.40 -10.55
N ALA A 191 10.48 9.44 -9.76
CA ALA A 191 9.13 9.77 -9.38
C ALA A 191 8.27 10.14 -10.62
N LEU A 192 8.81 10.96 -11.51
CA LEU A 192 8.16 11.35 -12.75
C LEU A 192 7.95 10.16 -13.71
N GLN A 193 8.96 9.28 -13.84
CA GLN A 193 8.88 8.05 -14.62
C GLN A 193 7.77 7.13 -14.07
N LYS A 194 7.63 7.07 -12.74
CA LYS A 194 6.54 6.32 -12.09
C LYS A 194 5.17 6.93 -12.38
N VAL A 195 5.02 8.25 -12.29
CA VAL A 195 3.78 8.96 -12.67
C VAL A 195 3.37 8.64 -14.10
N PHE A 196 4.32 8.57 -15.02
CA PHE A 196 4.10 8.25 -16.44
C PHE A 196 4.09 6.75 -16.75
N LYS A 197 4.25 5.87 -15.76
CA LYS A 197 4.33 4.40 -15.91
C LYS A 197 5.43 3.96 -16.88
N LEU A 198 6.56 4.67 -16.86
CA LEU A 198 7.74 4.37 -17.67
C LEU A 198 8.72 3.47 -16.91
N LYS A 199 9.71 2.91 -17.66
CA LYS A 199 10.83 2.19 -17.04
C LYS A 199 11.63 3.15 -16.15
N SER A 200 11.81 2.78 -14.89
CA SER A 200 12.52 3.57 -13.87
C SER A 200 14.04 3.52 -14.07
N THR A 201 14.59 4.48 -14.78
CA THR A 201 16.04 4.61 -15.03
C THR A 201 16.71 5.63 -14.09
N GLY A 202 15.96 6.63 -13.65
CA GLY A 202 16.46 7.75 -12.86
C GLY A 202 17.37 8.73 -13.63
N VAL A 203 17.42 8.61 -14.96
CA VAL A 203 18.28 9.41 -15.84
C VAL A 203 17.44 10.06 -16.93
N ILE A 204 17.72 11.31 -17.25
CA ILE A 204 17.20 12.03 -18.42
C ILE A 204 18.27 12.00 -19.49
N LYS A 205 17.93 11.44 -20.67
CA LYS A 205 18.90 11.19 -21.75
C LYS A 205 18.65 12.07 -22.97
N GLY A 206 19.65 12.12 -23.86
CA GLY A 206 19.52 12.72 -25.19
C GLY A 206 19.19 14.22 -25.19
N GLN A 207 19.56 14.94 -24.14
CA GLN A 207 19.35 16.39 -24.08
C GLN A 207 20.47 17.10 -24.84
N VAL A 208 20.14 18.19 -25.53
CA VAL A 208 21.16 18.97 -26.25
C VAL A 208 21.87 19.95 -25.32
N SER A 209 23.17 20.12 -25.54
CA SER A 209 23.99 21.02 -24.74
C SER A 209 23.50 22.48 -24.75
N SER A 210 22.80 22.92 -25.79
CA SER A 210 22.15 24.23 -25.87
C SER A 210 21.03 24.46 -24.85
N CYS A 211 20.49 23.37 -24.25
CA CYS A 211 19.49 23.50 -23.17
C CYS A 211 20.13 23.87 -21.80
N LYS A 212 21.45 23.63 -21.62
CA LYS A 212 22.13 23.83 -20.32
C LYS A 212 21.91 25.20 -19.69
N PRO A 213 21.90 26.33 -20.41
CA PRO A 213 21.69 27.66 -19.81
C PRO A 213 20.34 27.82 -19.09
N TYR A 214 19.35 26.99 -19.44
CA TYR A 214 18.03 27.01 -18.80
C TYR A 214 17.91 26.09 -17.59
N LEU A 215 18.91 25.23 -17.35
CA LEU A 215 18.87 24.09 -16.40
C LEU A 215 19.79 24.35 -15.19
N SER A 216 19.50 25.40 -14.40
CA SER A 216 20.36 25.80 -13.29
C SER A 216 20.23 24.93 -12.04
N SER A 217 19.16 24.13 -11.92
CA SER A 217 18.86 23.32 -10.72
C SER A 217 18.67 21.83 -11.04
N ILE A 218 19.63 21.25 -11.74
CA ILE A 218 19.70 19.82 -12.05
C ILE A 218 20.88 19.14 -11.37
N GLN A 219 20.75 17.86 -11.07
CA GLN A 219 21.87 16.99 -10.67
C GLN A 219 22.57 16.48 -11.95
N LYS A 220 23.66 17.11 -12.34
CA LYS A 220 24.35 16.87 -13.63
C LYS A 220 24.66 15.39 -13.91
N SER A 221 24.97 14.60 -12.89
CA SER A 221 25.27 13.16 -13.03
C SER A 221 24.09 12.30 -13.45
N THR A 222 22.87 12.83 -13.44
CA THR A 222 21.63 12.13 -13.84
C THR A 222 21.04 12.66 -15.15
N TRP A 223 21.83 13.49 -15.88
CA TRP A 223 21.44 14.07 -17.15
C TRP A 223 22.50 13.82 -18.19
N GLU A 224 22.13 13.21 -19.31
CA GLU A 224 23.01 12.95 -20.44
C GLU A 224 22.79 14.00 -21.53
N PHE A 225 23.88 14.68 -21.91
CA PHE A 225 23.87 15.73 -22.91
C PHE A 225 24.64 15.33 -24.16
N THR A 226 24.13 15.70 -25.32
CA THR A 226 24.72 15.49 -26.64
C THR A 226 24.95 16.84 -27.31
N THR A 227 25.83 16.87 -28.32
CA THR A 227 26.08 18.07 -29.13
C THR A 227 25.00 18.30 -30.18
N LYS A 228 24.38 17.23 -30.68
CA LYS A 228 23.29 17.26 -31.67
C LYS A 228 22.04 16.62 -31.08
N PRO A 229 20.83 17.07 -31.46
CA PRO A 229 19.60 16.41 -31.06
C PRO A 229 19.61 14.95 -31.49
N THR A 230 19.15 14.07 -30.58
CA THR A 230 18.77 12.69 -30.96
C THR A 230 17.40 12.74 -31.63
N SER A 231 17.07 11.80 -32.50
CA SER A 231 15.80 11.76 -33.23
C SER A 231 14.56 11.74 -32.33
N THR A 232 14.70 11.38 -31.06
CA THR A 232 13.57 11.14 -30.15
C THR A 232 13.66 11.86 -28.81
N GLY A 233 14.80 12.46 -28.43
CA GLY A 233 14.98 13.07 -27.10
C GLY A 233 14.74 12.05 -25.97
N ASP A 234 14.32 12.54 -24.80
CA ASP A 234 14.00 11.72 -23.63
C ASP A 234 12.49 11.44 -23.53
N LEU A 235 12.13 10.18 -23.28
CA LEU A 235 10.74 9.76 -23.19
C LEU A 235 10.02 10.37 -21.97
N THR A 236 10.72 10.58 -20.86
CA THR A 236 10.17 11.24 -19.67
C THR A 236 9.80 12.69 -19.99
N ILE A 237 10.67 13.39 -20.73
CA ILE A 237 10.42 14.78 -21.16
C ILE A 237 9.28 14.82 -22.18
N ARG A 238 9.20 13.88 -23.14
CA ARG A 238 8.07 13.79 -24.08
C ARG A 238 6.73 13.64 -23.37
N ASN A 239 6.64 12.79 -22.36
CA ASN A 239 5.42 12.64 -21.57
C ASN A 239 5.10 13.90 -20.75
N LEU A 240 6.10 14.60 -20.24
CA LEU A 240 5.92 15.90 -19.61
C LEU A 240 5.38 16.93 -20.63
N GLN A 241 5.97 17.01 -21.82
CA GLN A 241 5.53 17.89 -22.90
C GLN A 241 4.09 17.59 -23.34
N ALA A 242 3.70 16.31 -23.41
CA ALA A 242 2.34 15.91 -23.73
C ALA A 242 1.31 16.50 -22.76
N ILE A 243 1.56 16.43 -21.45
CA ILE A 243 0.64 17.02 -20.44
C ILE A 243 0.70 18.55 -20.40
N LEU A 244 1.79 19.15 -20.88
CA LEU A 244 1.94 20.61 -21.00
C LEU A 244 1.36 21.15 -22.32
N LEU A 245 0.95 20.27 -23.24
CA LEU A 245 0.40 20.58 -24.55
C LEU A 245 1.38 21.42 -25.41
N VAL A 246 2.66 21.04 -25.41
CA VAL A 246 3.73 21.61 -26.24
C VAL A 246 4.34 20.55 -27.14
N PRO A 247 5.10 20.92 -28.19
CA PRO A 247 5.76 19.95 -29.07
C PRO A 247 6.57 18.89 -28.33
N MET A 248 6.36 17.62 -28.69
CA MET A 248 6.88 16.45 -27.97
C MET A 248 8.24 16.00 -28.58
N ASP A 249 9.24 16.87 -28.60
CA ASP A 249 10.58 16.58 -29.10
C ASP A 249 11.48 15.84 -28.10
N GLY A 250 11.06 15.79 -26.82
CA GLY A 250 11.82 15.16 -25.75
C GLY A 250 13.00 16.00 -25.23
N LEU A 251 13.06 17.29 -25.60
CA LEU A 251 14.08 18.23 -25.17
C LEU A 251 13.52 19.24 -24.19
N ILE A 252 14.19 19.46 -23.07
CA ILE A 252 13.73 20.44 -22.06
C ILE A 252 14.41 21.81 -22.28
N GLY A 253 13.89 22.52 -23.28
CA GLY A 253 14.35 23.87 -23.59
C GLY A 253 13.49 24.97 -22.94
N TYR A 254 13.73 26.21 -23.36
CA TYR A 254 13.04 27.41 -22.87
C TYR A 254 11.51 27.25 -22.90
N ASP A 255 10.95 26.88 -24.06
CA ASP A 255 9.49 26.80 -24.25
C ASP A 255 8.83 25.74 -23.36
N THR A 256 9.47 24.57 -23.22
CA THR A 256 9.02 23.51 -22.31
C THR A 256 9.01 23.99 -20.86
N ILE A 257 10.04 24.75 -20.44
CA ILE A 257 10.10 25.28 -19.06
C ILE A 257 9.08 26.39 -18.85
N VAL A 258 8.89 27.27 -19.82
CA VAL A 258 7.81 28.31 -19.77
C VAL A 258 6.44 27.64 -19.62
N ALA A 259 6.15 26.61 -20.41
CA ALA A 259 4.89 25.88 -20.31
C ALA A 259 4.74 25.20 -18.94
N LEU A 260 5.80 24.60 -18.43
CA LEU A 260 5.83 24.02 -17.08
C LEU A 260 5.53 25.08 -16.01
N GLN A 261 6.22 26.22 -16.03
CA GLN A 261 6.00 27.32 -15.08
C GLN A 261 4.55 27.84 -15.14
N LYS A 262 3.99 28.03 -16.36
CA LYS A 262 2.58 28.43 -16.56
C LYS A 262 1.63 27.38 -15.94
N SER A 263 1.85 26.11 -16.21
CA SER A 263 1.01 25.02 -15.67
C SER A 263 1.10 24.94 -14.14
N LEU A 264 2.30 25.05 -13.57
CA LEU A 264 2.50 25.06 -12.12
C LEU A 264 1.85 26.28 -11.46
N LYS A 265 1.89 27.45 -12.10
CA LYS A 265 1.25 28.68 -11.61
C LYS A 265 -0.27 28.57 -11.65
N LYS A 266 -0.84 28.07 -12.76
CA LYS A 266 -2.28 27.81 -12.90
C LYS A 266 -2.79 26.85 -11.79
N ASN A 267 -1.99 25.84 -11.43
CA ASN A 267 -2.34 24.86 -10.40
C ASN A 267 -1.89 25.25 -8.98
N LYS A 268 -1.51 26.51 -8.75
CA LYS A 268 -1.14 27.07 -7.43
C LYS A 268 0.08 26.42 -6.76
N TYR A 269 0.96 25.76 -7.51
CA TYR A 269 2.23 25.23 -7.01
C TYR A 269 3.38 26.25 -7.10
N TYR A 270 3.30 27.22 -8.02
CA TYR A 270 4.35 28.18 -8.33
C TYR A 270 3.82 29.61 -8.27
N SER A 271 4.54 30.49 -7.58
CA SER A 271 4.23 31.94 -7.48
C SER A 271 5.28 32.83 -8.16
N GLY A 272 6.39 32.23 -8.59
CA GLY A 272 7.51 32.97 -9.17
C GLY A 272 7.28 33.51 -10.58
N THR A 273 8.32 34.11 -11.15
CA THR A 273 8.30 34.69 -12.50
C THR A 273 8.41 33.58 -13.56
N ILE A 274 7.61 33.68 -14.62
CA ILE A 274 7.72 32.82 -15.80
C ILE A 274 8.86 33.33 -16.65
N ASN A 275 10.02 32.68 -16.59
CA ASN A 275 11.27 33.15 -17.21
C ASN A 275 12.00 32.06 -18.03
N GLY A 276 11.40 30.88 -18.20
CA GLY A 276 11.98 29.80 -18.96
C GLY A 276 13.25 29.19 -18.32
N LYS A 277 13.48 29.43 -17.03
CA LYS A 277 14.64 28.85 -16.30
C LYS A 277 14.17 27.82 -15.28
N LEU A 278 14.74 26.64 -15.33
CA LEU A 278 14.53 25.58 -14.37
C LEU A 278 15.40 25.83 -13.13
N ASN A 279 15.07 26.87 -12.39
CA ASN A 279 15.74 27.28 -11.17
C ASN A 279 15.19 26.54 -9.95
N LYS A 280 15.78 26.76 -8.78
CA LYS A 280 15.43 26.07 -7.52
C LYS A 280 13.95 26.22 -7.15
N GLU A 281 13.35 27.37 -7.38
CA GLU A 281 11.93 27.63 -7.09
C GLU A 281 11.01 26.84 -8.03
N THR A 282 11.33 26.86 -9.34
CA THR A 282 10.58 26.09 -10.35
C THR A 282 10.66 24.60 -10.03
N VAL A 283 11.86 24.09 -9.67
CA VAL A 283 12.02 22.67 -9.33
C VAL A 283 11.26 22.31 -8.04
N LYS A 284 11.31 23.14 -7.00
CA LYS A 284 10.50 22.91 -5.78
C LYS A 284 8.99 22.84 -6.08
N ALA A 285 8.50 23.76 -6.90
CA ALA A 285 7.10 23.73 -7.33
C ALA A 285 6.75 22.48 -8.13
N PHE A 286 7.64 22.07 -9.02
CA PHE A 286 7.50 20.84 -9.79
C PHE A 286 7.53 19.58 -8.90
N GLN A 287 8.42 19.51 -7.94
CA GLN A 287 8.48 18.41 -6.96
C GLN A 287 7.19 18.30 -6.13
N LYS A 288 6.59 19.43 -5.72
CA LYS A 288 5.27 19.46 -5.07
C LYS A 288 4.18 18.89 -5.98
N TRP A 289 4.18 19.27 -7.26
CA TRP A 289 3.24 18.72 -8.24
C TRP A 289 3.45 17.22 -8.47
N VAL A 290 4.70 16.76 -8.61
CA VAL A 290 5.03 15.32 -8.73
C VAL A 290 4.53 14.55 -7.51
N ASN A 291 4.77 15.05 -6.30
CA ASN A 291 4.29 14.43 -5.07
C ASN A 291 2.76 14.30 -5.03
N ASN A 292 2.04 15.33 -5.49
CA ASN A 292 0.58 15.27 -5.59
C ASN A 292 0.09 14.21 -6.61
N LYS A 293 0.87 13.93 -7.66
CA LYS A 293 0.53 12.91 -8.67
C LYS A 293 0.89 11.48 -8.24
N LEU A 294 1.77 11.32 -7.26
CA LEU A 294 2.17 10.03 -6.70
C LEU A 294 1.18 9.51 -5.63
N ASN A 295 0.42 10.41 -5.00
CA ASN A 295 -0.61 10.15 -4.00
C ASN A 295 -1.99 10.05 -4.65
#